data_dc5d995f9aae5a00ad024de43e0c763c
#
_entry.id   dc5d995f9aae5a00ad024de43e0c763c
#
_cell.length_a   1.000
_cell.length_b   1.000
_cell.length_c   1.000
_cell.angle_alpha   90.00
_cell.angle_beta   90.00
_cell.angle_gamma   90.00
#
_symmetry.space_group_name_H-M   'P 1'
#
loop_
_entity.id
_entity.type
_entity.pdbx_description
1 polymer ?
#
loop_
_entity_poly.entity_id
_entity_poly.type
_entity_poly.pdbx_seq_one_letter_code
_entity_poly.pdbx_strand_id
1 'polypeptide(L)'
;MAQDNIFREVDEELRSDRMRNLWRRFAPYVIGAAVGVVAIVAVNEGWTWYNSTNAAQSSDELYAAFDLADGGDLPAATAQLDTLIANGTGNYPTLAEFRKAGLLAKDGKAAEAVAAYDVLANSQSNAHMRELALVLAGNLLIDTGTLADVESRVGSVAAEGSPLRNAAREIMGLAQYKAGDLPAAQASFQSVIDDAMTQSSTRTRMGYYLAQLVSEGAGAKTVNADAAASVIDEIVQDATPSGTGPVLAAPGATEPAPAAEAAPAAEPAPATTPSAAPAATPSSEPAAQ
;
A
#
# COMPACT_ATOMS: atom_id res chain seq x y z
N MET A 1 -33.64 -24.81 -75.70
CA MET A 1 -33.97 -24.03 -74.44
C MET A 1 -34.81 -24.78 -73.40
N ALA A 2 -35.66 -25.75 -73.78
CA ALA A 2 -36.42 -26.49 -72.74
C ALA A 2 -35.66 -27.63 -72.08
N GLN A 3 -34.63 -28.20 -72.74
CA GLN A 3 -33.83 -29.31 -72.21
C GLN A 3 -32.78 -28.84 -71.16
N ASP A 4 -32.27 -27.63 -71.23
CA ASP A 4 -31.28 -27.10 -70.32
C ASP A 4 -31.88 -26.80 -68.93
N ASN A 5 -33.18 -26.46 -68.89
CA ASN A 5 -33.89 -26.23 -67.63
C ASN A 5 -34.11 -27.54 -66.84
N ILE A 6 -34.40 -28.64 -67.51
CA ILE A 6 -34.64 -29.95 -66.84
C ILE A 6 -33.33 -30.51 -66.23
N PHE A 7 -32.20 -30.34 -66.93
CA PHE A 7 -30.94 -30.78 -66.33
C PHE A 7 -30.52 -29.93 -65.14
N ARG A 8 -30.79 -28.65 -65.14
CA ARG A 8 -30.54 -27.77 -63.98
C ARG A 8 -31.42 -28.10 -62.77
N GLU A 9 -32.71 -28.41 -63.03
CA GLU A 9 -33.66 -28.77 -62.00
C GLU A 9 -33.31 -30.12 -61.33
N VAL A 10 -32.88 -31.13 -62.14
CA VAL A 10 -32.42 -32.43 -61.62
C VAL A 10 -31.08 -32.30 -60.88
N ASP A 11 -30.16 -31.46 -61.30
CA ASP A 11 -28.89 -31.22 -60.56
C ASP A 11 -29.13 -30.47 -59.24
N GLU A 12 -30.08 -29.57 -59.20
CA GLU A 12 -30.47 -28.81 -58.00
C GLU A 12 -31.18 -29.71 -56.98
N GLU A 13 -32.03 -30.63 -57.47
CA GLU A 13 -32.73 -31.61 -56.62
C GLU A 13 -31.78 -32.66 -56.06
N LEU A 14 -30.84 -33.17 -56.85
CA LEU A 14 -29.79 -34.10 -56.40
C LEU A 14 -28.83 -33.47 -55.39
N ARG A 15 -28.55 -32.20 -55.55
CA ARG A 15 -27.72 -31.46 -54.62
C ARG A 15 -28.44 -31.17 -53.30
N SER A 16 -29.73 -30.87 -53.36
CA SER A 16 -30.59 -30.70 -52.20
C SER A 16 -30.75 -31.98 -51.41
N ASP A 17 -30.98 -33.11 -52.07
CA ASP A 17 -31.09 -34.42 -51.39
C ASP A 17 -29.79 -34.90 -50.72
N ARG A 18 -28.65 -34.67 -51.35
CA ARG A 18 -27.34 -34.95 -50.76
C ARG A 18 -27.11 -34.10 -49.52
N MET A 19 -27.47 -32.81 -49.57
CA MET A 19 -27.36 -31.90 -48.44
C MET A 19 -28.31 -32.29 -47.29
N ARG A 20 -29.55 -32.67 -47.61
CA ARG A 20 -30.53 -33.19 -46.61
C ARG A 20 -30.08 -34.48 -45.94
N ASN A 21 -29.47 -35.41 -46.67
CA ASN A 21 -28.98 -36.65 -46.12
C ASN A 21 -27.73 -36.47 -45.27
N LEU A 22 -26.81 -35.57 -45.65
CA LEU A 22 -25.70 -35.14 -44.85
C LEU A 22 -26.17 -34.46 -43.55
N TRP A 23 -27.11 -33.52 -43.69
CA TRP A 23 -27.65 -32.82 -42.53
C TRP A 23 -28.35 -33.73 -41.53
N ARG A 24 -29.19 -34.70 -42.02
CA ARG A 24 -29.80 -35.71 -41.17
C ARG A 24 -28.80 -36.55 -40.39
N ARG A 25 -27.67 -36.85 -40.98
CA ARG A 25 -26.63 -37.66 -40.35
C ARG A 25 -25.79 -36.87 -39.36
N PHE A 26 -25.49 -35.62 -39.61
CA PHE A 26 -24.60 -34.78 -38.81
C PHE A 26 -25.36 -33.84 -37.83
N ALA A 27 -26.64 -33.52 -38.08
CA ALA A 27 -27.43 -32.65 -37.23
C ALA A 27 -27.42 -33.06 -35.77
N PRO A 28 -27.54 -34.33 -35.34
CA PRO A 28 -27.50 -34.70 -33.95
C PRO A 28 -26.15 -34.38 -33.29
N TYR A 29 -25.05 -34.53 -34.05
CA TYR A 29 -23.72 -34.19 -33.54
C TYR A 29 -23.48 -32.69 -33.43
N VAL A 30 -23.96 -31.92 -34.40
CA VAL A 30 -23.89 -30.44 -34.39
C VAL A 30 -24.73 -29.87 -33.25
N ILE A 31 -25.96 -30.40 -33.08
CA ILE A 31 -26.83 -30.00 -31.96
C ILE A 31 -26.21 -30.40 -30.62
N GLY A 32 -25.68 -31.62 -30.51
CA GLY A 32 -25.00 -32.08 -29.32
C GLY A 32 -23.77 -31.23 -28.95
N ALA A 33 -22.97 -30.86 -29.95
CA ALA A 33 -21.85 -29.95 -29.75
C ALA A 33 -22.30 -28.55 -29.33
N ALA A 34 -23.34 -28.01 -29.95
CA ALA A 34 -23.91 -26.70 -29.58
C ALA A 34 -24.45 -26.71 -28.14
N VAL A 35 -25.19 -27.75 -27.74
CA VAL A 35 -25.68 -27.91 -26.37
C VAL A 35 -24.51 -28.07 -25.39
N GLY A 36 -23.45 -28.80 -25.77
CA GLY A 36 -22.24 -28.95 -24.96
C GLY A 36 -21.55 -27.60 -24.70
N VAL A 37 -21.41 -26.77 -25.73
CA VAL A 37 -20.83 -25.43 -25.60
C VAL A 37 -21.68 -24.53 -24.69
N VAL A 38 -22.99 -24.54 -24.88
CA VAL A 38 -23.90 -23.77 -24.01
C VAL A 38 -23.83 -24.22 -22.56
N ALA A 39 -23.76 -25.54 -22.31
CA ALA A 39 -23.61 -26.07 -20.97
C ALA A 39 -22.29 -25.65 -20.31
N ILE A 40 -21.17 -25.70 -21.05
CA ILE A 40 -19.87 -25.24 -20.54
C ILE A 40 -19.91 -23.74 -20.18
N VAL A 41 -20.49 -22.92 -21.07
CA VAL A 41 -20.62 -21.47 -20.81
C VAL A 41 -21.51 -21.21 -19.61
N ALA A 42 -22.65 -21.88 -19.48
CA ALA A 42 -23.57 -21.73 -18.37
C ALA A 42 -22.93 -22.12 -17.01
N VAL A 43 -22.16 -23.20 -16.98
CA VAL A 43 -21.41 -23.62 -15.77
C VAL A 43 -20.35 -22.60 -15.41
N ASN A 44 -19.57 -22.14 -16.42
CA ASN A 44 -18.54 -21.14 -16.20
C ASN A 44 -19.12 -19.80 -15.70
N GLU A 45 -20.21 -19.32 -16.30
CA GLU A 45 -20.86 -18.08 -15.91
C GLU A 45 -21.49 -18.18 -14.51
N GLY A 46 -22.18 -19.30 -14.23
CA GLY A 46 -22.73 -19.55 -12.90
C GLY A 46 -21.67 -19.62 -11.82
N TRP A 47 -20.52 -20.26 -12.10
CA TRP A 47 -19.37 -20.28 -11.18
C TRP A 47 -18.77 -18.89 -10.98
N THR A 48 -18.59 -18.13 -12.05
CA THR A 48 -18.05 -16.76 -12.00
C THR A 48 -18.97 -15.83 -11.21
N TRP A 49 -20.28 -15.90 -11.46
CA TRP A 49 -21.27 -15.13 -10.72
C TRP A 49 -21.27 -15.46 -9.21
N TYR A 50 -21.27 -16.75 -8.86
CA TYR A 50 -21.20 -17.20 -7.47
C TYR A 50 -19.93 -16.68 -6.78
N ASN A 51 -18.79 -16.85 -7.43
CA ASN A 51 -17.51 -16.43 -6.88
C ASN A 51 -17.39 -14.90 -6.75
N SER A 52 -17.91 -14.14 -7.74
CA SER A 52 -17.89 -12.68 -7.69
C SER A 52 -18.81 -12.12 -6.60
N THR A 53 -19.97 -12.73 -6.38
CA THR A 53 -20.90 -12.31 -5.33
C THR A 53 -20.30 -12.54 -3.93
N ASN A 54 -19.71 -13.70 -3.70
CA ASN A 54 -19.04 -13.99 -2.42
C ASN A 54 -17.80 -13.11 -2.21
N ALA A 55 -17.07 -12.81 -3.28
CA ALA A 55 -15.92 -11.89 -3.20
C ALA A 55 -16.38 -10.45 -2.89
N ALA A 56 -17.49 -9.99 -3.46
CA ALA A 56 -18.06 -8.68 -3.15
C ALA A 56 -18.46 -8.59 -1.66
N GLN A 57 -19.12 -9.61 -1.13
CA GLN A 57 -19.46 -9.66 0.29
C GLN A 57 -18.20 -9.61 1.17
N SER A 58 -17.18 -10.42 0.86
CA SER A 58 -15.91 -10.41 1.60
C SER A 58 -15.21 -9.05 1.52
N SER A 59 -15.36 -8.33 0.41
CA SER A 59 -14.87 -6.95 0.26
C SER A 59 -15.58 -6.00 1.20
N ASP A 60 -16.91 -6.04 1.23
CA ASP A 60 -17.73 -5.17 2.08
C ASP A 60 -17.41 -5.40 3.56
N GLU A 61 -17.23 -6.66 3.97
CA GLU A 61 -16.83 -7.03 5.33
C GLU A 61 -15.43 -6.49 5.69
N LEU A 62 -14.48 -6.51 4.72
CA LEU A 62 -13.15 -5.95 4.93
C LEU A 62 -13.19 -4.43 5.10
N TYR A 63 -13.96 -3.72 4.27
CA TYR A 63 -14.12 -2.27 4.40
C TYR A 63 -14.83 -1.89 5.70
N ALA A 64 -15.86 -2.65 6.12
CA ALA A 64 -16.50 -2.44 7.41
C ALA A 64 -15.50 -2.57 8.58
N ALA A 65 -14.57 -3.52 8.50
CA ALA A 65 -13.50 -3.64 9.49
C ALA A 65 -12.53 -2.44 9.47
N PHE A 66 -12.27 -1.85 8.29
CA PHE A 66 -11.46 -0.65 8.19
C PHE A 66 -12.14 0.56 8.82
N ASP A 67 -13.43 0.75 8.55
CA ASP A 67 -14.23 1.83 9.13
C ASP A 67 -14.25 1.76 10.66
N LEU A 68 -14.43 0.56 11.22
CA LEU A 68 -14.35 0.34 12.66
C LEU A 68 -12.95 0.69 13.24
N ALA A 69 -11.88 0.28 12.54
CA ALA A 69 -10.52 0.55 12.96
C ALA A 69 -10.16 2.04 12.89
N ASP A 70 -10.68 2.75 11.89
CA ASP A 70 -10.47 4.19 11.71
C ASP A 70 -11.35 5.00 12.66
N GLY A 71 -12.52 4.46 13.05
CA GLY A 71 -13.34 4.97 14.15
C GLY A 71 -12.76 4.73 15.55
N GLY A 72 -11.65 3.97 15.65
CA GLY A 72 -10.96 3.68 16.91
C GLY A 72 -11.48 2.46 17.66
N ASP A 73 -12.50 1.77 17.14
CA ASP A 73 -13.03 0.53 17.74
C ASP A 73 -12.20 -0.68 17.28
N LEU A 74 -10.96 -0.78 17.81
CA LEU A 74 -10.05 -1.87 17.46
C LEU A 74 -10.58 -3.26 17.86
N PRO A 75 -11.28 -3.45 18.99
CA PRO A 75 -11.88 -4.74 19.33
C PRO A 75 -12.93 -5.19 18.31
N ALA A 76 -13.86 -4.30 17.91
CA ALA A 76 -14.88 -4.63 16.92
C ALA A 76 -14.27 -4.88 15.54
N ALA A 77 -13.29 -4.07 15.12
CA ALA A 77 -12.55 -4.28 13.89
C ALA A 77 -11.86 -5.66 13.86
N THR A 78 -11.21 -6.04 14.97
CA THR A 78 -10.54 -7.35 15.10
C THR A 78 -11.54 -8.50 14.99
N ALA A 79 -12.69 -8.41 15.68
CA ALA A 79 -13.75 -9.43 15.60
C ALA A 79 -14.32 -9.58 14.18
N GLN A 80 -14.50 -8.47 13.47
CA GLN A 80 -14.93 -8.48 12.07
C GLN A 80 -13.88 -9.14 11.16
N LEU A 81 -12.59 -8.84 11.35
CA LEU A 81 -11.50 -9.48 10.62
C LEU A 81 -11.42 -10.98 10.92
N ASP A 82 -11.64 -11.41 12.16
CA ASP A 82 -11.67 -12.84 12.54
C ASP A 82 -12.79 -13.58 11.81
N THR A 83 -13.95 -12.95 11.67
CA THR A 83 -15.07 -13.50 10.88
C THR A 83 -14.68 -13.65 9.40
N LEU A 84 -14.02 -12.64 8.84
CA LEU A 84 -13.58 -12.66 7.46
C LEU A 84 -12.45 -13.67 7.22
N ILE A 85 -11.55 -13.87 8.18
CA ILE A 85 -10.51 -14.91 8.12
C ILE A 85 -11.14 -16.30 8.08
N ALA A 86 -12.18 -16.53 8.87
CA ALA A 86 -12.85 -17.84 8.96
C ALA A 86 -13.74 -18.15 7.75
N ASN A 87 -14.45 -17.17 7.20
CA ASN A 87 -15.55 -17.36 6.26
C ASN A 87 -15.35 -16.66 4.91
N GLY A 88 -14.35 -15.79 4.79
CA GLY A 88 -14.09 -15.02 3.57
C GLY A 88 -13.66 -15.88 2.39
N THR A 89 -13.80 -15.33 1.20
CA THR A 89 -13.49 -16.02 -0.05
C THR A 89 -12.28 -15.42 -0.76
N GLY A 90 -11.65 -16.21 -1.61
CA GLY A 90 -10.49 -15.77 -2.40
C GLY A 90 -9.30 -15.39 -1.54
N ASN A 91 -8.77 -14.18 -1.73
CA ASN A 91 -7.62 -13.66 -0.99
C ASN A 91 -8.01 -12.76 0.21
N TYR A 92 -9.30 -12.55 0.45
CA TYR A 92 -9.76 -11.70 1.54
C TYR A 92 -9.36 -12.18 2.93
N PRO A 93 -9.39 -13.49 3.25
CA PRO A 93 -8.86 -14.00 4.50
C PRO A 93 -7.40 -13.59 4.75
N THR A 94 -6.53 -13.74 3.75
CA THR A 94 -5.13 -13.33 3.84
C THR A 94 -4.99 -11.82 4.07
N LEU A 95 -5.77 -10.99 3.35
CA LEU A 95 -5.77 -9.53 3.58
C LEU A 95 -6.24 -9.18 4.99
N ALA A 96 -7.24 -9.89 5.49
CA ALA A 96 -7.73 -9.72 6.86
C ALA A 96 -6.67 -10.09 7.90
N GLU A 97 -5.90 -11.18 7.69
CA GLU A 97 -4.76 -11.54 8.56
C GLU A 97 -3.70 -10.44 8.58
N PHE A 98 -3.29 -9.91 7.42
CA PHE A 98 -2.36 -8.78 7.35
C PHE A 98 -2.89 -7.55 8.09
N ARG A 99 -4.16 -7.23 7.90
CA ARG A 99 -4.78 -6.08 8.58
C ARG A 99 -4.85 -6.28 10.08
N LYS A 100 -5.22 -7.47 10.54
CA LYS A 100 -5.26 -7.83 11.95
C LYS A 100 -3.89 -7.68 12.61
N ALA A 101 -2.82 -8.17 11.96
CA ALA A 101 -1.46 -7.97 12.43
C ALA A 101 -1.10 -6.47 12.53
N GLY A 102 -1.50 -5.67 11.55
CA GLY A 102 -1.35 -4.21 11.60
C GLY A 102 -2.13 -3.53 12.73
N LEU A 103 -3.34 -4.02 13.05
CA LEU A 103 -4.11 -3.51 14.19
C LEU A 103 -3.46 -3.85 15.53
N LEU A 104 -2.86 -5.02 15.68
CA LEU A 104 -2.07 -5.37 16.87
C LEU A 104 -0.90 -4.40 17.07
N ALA A 105 -0.21 -4.04 15.97
CA ALA A 105 0.86 -3.04 16.04
C ALA A 105 0.33 -1.65 16.43
N LYS A 106 -0.81 -1.23 15.88
CA LYS A 106 -1.47 0.04 16.22
C LYS A 106 -1.93 0.09 17.68
N ASP A 107 -2.33 -1.06 18.23
CA ASP A 107 -2.74 -1.25 19.64
C ASP A 107 -1.54 -1.33 20.61
N GLY A 108 -0.31 -1.14 20.13
CA GLY A 108 0.90 -1.23 20.93
C GLY A 108 1.39 -2.65 21.23
N LYS A 109 0.76 -3.67 20.66
CA LYS A 109 1.10 -5.09 20.81
C LYS A 109 2.11 -5.53 19.73
N ALA A 110 3.25 -4.83 19.68
CA ALA A 110 4.25 -5.03 18.62
C ALA A 110 4.77 -6.47 18.55
N ALA A 111 5.01 -7.13 19.68
CA ALA A 111 5.48 -8.51 19.70
C ALA A 111 4.46 -9.51 19.12
N GLU A 112 3.17 -9.31 19.42
CA GLU A 112 2.09 -10.14 18.85
C GLU A 112 1.94 -9.87 17.34
N ALA A 113 2.07 -8.62 16.92
CA ALA A 113 2.05 -8.24 15.51
C ALA A 113 3.20 -8.88 14.72
N VAL A 114 4.43 -8.85 15.26
CA VAL A 114 5.60 -9.53 14.67
C VAL A 114 5.32 -11.03 14.54
N ALA A 115 4.84 -11.69 15.60
CA ALA A 115 4.51 -13.10 15.56
C ALA A 115 3.44 -13.43 14.50
N ALA A 116 2.42 -12.57 14.36
CA ALA A 116 1.39 -12.73 13.33
C ALA A 116 1.97 -12.59 11.90
N TYR A 117 2.85 -11.63 11.66
CA TYR A 117 3.54 -11.49 10.38
C TYR A 117 4.50 -12.66 10.11
N ASP A 118 5.19 -13.19 11.12
CA ASP A 118 6.04 -14.37 10.97
C ASP A 118 5.22 -15.61 10.57
N VAL A 119 4.01 -15.79 11.14
CA VAL A 119 3.07 -16.84 10.73
C VAL A 119 2.67 -16.65 9.27
N LEU A 120 2.31 -15.44 8.87
CA LEU A 120 1.98 -15.11 7.47
C LEU A 120 3.15 -15.40 6.54
N ALA A 121 4.37 -15.00 6.89
CA ALA A 121 5.57 -15.27 6.09
C ALA A 121 5.79 -16.78 5.88
N ASN A 122 5.44 -17.61 6.85
CA ASN A 122 5.61 -19.06 6.76
C ASN A 122 4.45 -19.77 6.04
N SER A 123 3.24 -19.23 6.10
CA SER A 123 2.02 -19.86 5.55
C SER A 123 1.76 -19.52 4.09
N GLN A 124 2.21 -18.35 3.61
CA GLN A 124 1.89 -17.89 2.26
C GLN A 124 2.66 -18.66 1.17
N SER A 125 1.94 -19.17 0.17
CA SER A 125 2.53 -19.76 -1.03
C SER A 125 3.09 -18.72 -2.00
N ASN A 126 2.51 -17.52 -2.02
CA ASN A 126 2.96 -16.41 -2.85
C ASN A 126 4.22 -15.76 -2.27
N ALA A 127 5.32 -15.75 -3.03
CA ALA A 127 6.60 -15.22 -2.60
C ALA A 127 6.52 -13.74 -2.19
N HIS A 128 5.78 -12.91 -2.95
CA HIS A 128 5.66 -11.49 -2.66
C HIS A 128 4.88 -11.22 -1.36
N MET A 129 3.88 -12.05 -1.05
CA MET A 129 3.17 -11.94 0.22
C MET A 129 4.04 -12.36 1.41
N ARG A 130 4.90 -13.38 1.23
CA ARG A 130 5.90 -13.75 2.24
C ARG A 130 6.88 -12.62 2.51
N GLU A 131 7.47 -12.06 1.44
CA GLU A 131 8.39 -10.94 1.53
C GLU A 131 7.75 -9.72 2.20
N LEU A 132 6.50 -9.41 1.84
CA LEU A 132 5.74 -8.32 2.47
C LEU A 132 5.58 -8.54 3.99
N ALA A 133 5.21 -9.75 4.40
CA ALA A 133 5.07 -10.08 5.81
C ALA A 133 6.41 -9.91 6.56
N LEU A 134 7.52 -10.39 5.97
CA LEU A 134 8.87 -10.22 6.54
C LEU A 134 9.28 -8.75 6.66
N VAL A 135 8.98 -7.93 5.65
CA VAL A 135 9.26 -6.49 5.67
C VAL A 135 8.45 -5.79 6.77
N LEU A 136 7.17 -6.13 6.92
CA LEU A 136 6.31 -5.56 7.96
C LEU A 136 6.75 -5.98 9.37
N ALA A 137 7.14 -7.25 9.56
CA ALA A 137 7.73 -7.73 10.81
C ALA A 137 9.04 -7.01 11.12
N GLY A 138 9.94 -6.91 10.14
CA GLY A 138 11.23 -6.22 10.28
C GLY A 138 11.07 -4.75 10.63
N ASN A 139 10.09 -4.07 10.03
CA ASN A 139 9.80 -2.66 10.33
C ASN A 139 9.39 -2.45 11.80
N LEU A 140 8.57 -3.33 12.37
CA LEU A 140 8.20 -3.27 13.80
C LEU A 140 9.38 -3.57 14.73
N LEU A 141 10.31 -4.41 14.28
CA LEU A 141 11.50 -4.78 15.03
C LEU A 141 12.57 -3.69 15.07
N ILE A 142 12.51 -2.67 14.20
CA ILE A 142 13.43 -1.53 14.29
C ILE A 142 13.39 -0.93 15.70
N ASP A 143 12.20 -0.75 16.27
CA ASP A 143 12.05 -0.12 17.58
C ASP A 143 12.13 -1.10 18.74
N THR A 144 11.68 -2.33 18.56
CA THR A 144 11.44 -3.28 19.65
C THR A 144 12.44 -4.44 19.68
N GLY A 145 13.13 -4.72 18.58
CA GLY A 145 14.04 -5.84 18.41
C GLY A 145 15.52 -5.48 18.43
N THR A 146 16.36 -6.48 18.20
CA THR A 146 17.79 -6.35 17.95
C THR A 146 18.09 -6.31 16.45
N LEU A 147 19.31 -5.89 16.08
CA LEU A 147 19.76 -5.95 14.69
C LEU A 147 19.64 -7.37 14.11
N ALA A 148 20.03 -8.39 14.88
CA ALA A 148 19.92 -9.80 14.46
C ALA A 148 18.45 -10.23 14.20
N ASP A 149 17.50 -9.73 14.99
CA ASP A 149 16.09 -9.98 14.78
C ASP A 149 15.59 -9.37 13.47
N VAL A 150 16.00 -8.16 13.16
CA VAL A 150 15.67 -7.48 11.89
C VAL A 150 16.33 -8.22 10.71
N GLU A 151 17.63 -8.51 10.80
CA GLU A 151 18.38 -9.18 9.75
C GLU A 151 17.80 -10.55 9.40
N SER A 152 17.36 -11.32 10.40
CA SER A 152 16.74 -12.64 10.18
C SER A 152 15.45 -12.57 9.35
N ARG A 153 14.73 -11.44 9.37
CA ARG A 153 13.47 -11.26 8.60
C ARG A 153 13.74 -10.62 7.25
N VAL A 154 14.49 -9.53 7.20
CA VAL A 154 14.62 -8.74 5.96
C VAL A 154 15.89 -9.03 5.17
N GLY A 155 16.87 -9.75 5.73
CA GLY A 155 18.15 -9.98 5.06
C GLY A 155 18.01 -10.66 3.70
N SER A 156 17.17 -11.69 3.59
CA SER A 156 16.91 -12.36 2.30
C SER A 156 16.13 -11.49 1.33
N VAL A 157 15.25 -10.62 1.83
CA VAL A 157 14.44 -9.70 1.02
C VAL A 157 15.26 -8.54 0.48
N ALA A 158 16.31 -8.13 1.19
CA ALA A 158 17.26 -7.07 0.78
C ALA A 158 18.11 -7.45 -0.45
N ALA A 159 18.12 -8.74 -0.83
CA ALA A 159 18.86 -9.23 -1.98
C ALA A 159 18.30 -8.74 -3.31
N GLU A 160 19.15 -8.75 -4.35
CA GLU A 160 18.72 -8.46 -5.71
C GLU A 160 17.64 -9.45 -6.19
N GLY A 161 16.65 -8.93 -6.92
CA GLY A 161 15.54 -9.73 -7.45
C GLY A 161 14.24 -9.59 -6.65
N SER A 162 14.27 -9.19 -5.38
CA SER A 162 13.04 -8.86 -4.65
C SER A 162 12.49 -7.48 -5.07
N PRO A 163 11.21 -7.36 -5.34
CA PRO A 163 10.57 -6.05 -5.56
C PRO A 163 10.56 -5.18 -4.30
N LEU A 164 10.72 -5.79 -3.11
CA LEU A 164 10.72 -5.09 -1.81
C LEU A 164 12.14 -4.87 -1.28
N ARG A 165 13.21 -5.14 -2.07
CA ARG A 165 14.61 -5.02 -1.64
C ARG A 165 14.96 -3.65 -1.07
N ASN A 166 14.42 -2.57 -1.65
CA ASN A 166 14.73 -1.23 -1.18
C ASN A 166 14.08 -0.91 0.16
N ALA A 167 12.86 -1.39 0.40
CA ALA A 167 12.24 -1.31 1.72
C ALA A 167 13.00 -2.15 2.77
N ALA A 168 13.43 -3.35 2.40
CA ALA A 168 14.22 -4.20 3.27
C ALA A 168 15.59 -3.60 3.60
N ARG A 169 16.29 -2.98 2.62
CA ARG A 169 17.56 -2.27 2.82
C ARG A 169 17.42 -1.03 3.69
N GLU A 170 16.31 -0.28 3.53
CA GLU A 170 15.99 0.85 4.41
C GLU A 170 15.81 0.40 5.86
N ILE A 171 15.01 -0.65 6.09
CA ILE A 171 14.81 -1.22 7.43
C ILE A 171 16.12 -1.71 8.03
N MET A 172 16.95 -2.40 7.24
CA MET A 172 18.28 -2.85 7.64
C MET A 172 19.16 -1.68 8.05
N GLY A 173 19.22 -0.62 7.24
CA GLY A 173 19.97 0.58 7.54
C GLY A 173 19.54 1.26 8.83
N LEU A 174 18.24 1.36 9.08
CA LEU A 174 17.70 1.92 10.33
C LEU A 174 18.05 1.05 11.54
N ALA A 175 17.98 -0.27 11.43
CA ALA A 175 18.38 -1.18 12.50
C ALA A 175 19.89 -1.12 12.81
N GLN A 176 20.74 -1.03 11.77
CA GLN A 176 22.18 -0.84 11.88
C GLN A 176 22.50 0.50 12.54
N TYR A 177 21.83 1.57 12.12
CA TYR A 177 21.96 2.89 12.75
C TYR A 177 21.65 2.84 14.25
N LYS A 178 20.51 2.23 14.62
CA LYS A 178 20.11 2.05 16.01
C LYS A 178 21.12 1.21 16.81
N ALA A 179 21.73 0.22 16.18
CA ALA A 179 22.79 -0.60 16.78
C ALA A 179 24.13 0.13 16.92
N GLY A 180 24.27 1.34 16.37
CA GLY A 180 25.51 2.12 16.35
C GLY A 180 26.49 1.71 15.26
N ASP A 181 26.11 0.83 14.35
CA ASP A 181 26.92 0.44 13.20
C ASP A 181 26.70 1.43 12.05
N LEU A 182 27.25 2.64 12.23
CA LEU A 182 27.07 3.73 11.27
C LEU A 182 27.63 3.41 9.87
N PRO A 183 28.79 2.72 9.73
CA PRO A 183 29.30 2.34 8.40
C PRO A 183 28.38 1.37 7.66
N ALA A 184 27.80 0.38 8.35
CA ALA A 184 26.87 -0.55 7.74
C ALA A 184 25.55 0.15 7.36
N ALA A 185 25.02 1.02 8.22
CA ALA A 185 23.85 1.84 7.94
C ALA A 185 24.05 2.71 6.69
N GLN A 186 25.22 3.36 6.59
CA GLN A 186 25.57 4.16 5.42
C GLN A 186 25.58 3.30 4.14
N ALA A 187 26.18 2.12 4.17
CA ALA A 187 26.21 1.22 3.03
C ALA A 187 24.82 0.77 2.62
N SER A 188 23.94 0.48 3.58
CA SER A 188 22.56 0.09 3.33
C SER A 188 21.75 1.22 2.67
N PHE A 189 21.82 2.45 3.19
CA PHE A 189 21.10 3.59 2.60
C PHE A 189 21.66 3.97 1.22
N GLN A 190 22.99 3.91 1.04
CA GLN A 190 23.62 4.16 -0.25
C GLN A 190 23.14 3.15 -1.30
N SER A 191 23.03 1.87 -0.93
CA SER A 191 22.55 0.83 -1.84
C SER A 191 21.12 1.05 -2.33
N VAL A 192 20.28 1.74 -1.53
CA VAL A 192 18.93 2.15 -1.96
C VAL A 192 19.00 3.31 -2.95
N ILE A 193 19.89 4.30 -2.73
CA ILE A 193 20.05 5.42 -3.66
C ILE A 193 20.57 4.96 -5.01
N ASP A 194 21.52 4.02 -5.02
CA ASP A 194 22.18 3.50 -6.22
C ASP A 194 21.29 2.58 -7.05
N ASP A 195 20.21 2.08 -6.46
CA ASP A 195 19.25 1.24 -7.17
C ASP A 195 18.40 2.08 -8.14
N ALA A 196 18.49 1.75 -9.44
CA ALA A 196 17.76 2.45 -10.50
C ALA A 196 16.21 2.39 -10.35
N MET A 197 15.70 1.39 -9.62
CA MET A 197 14.26 1.22 -9.40
C MET A 197 13.74 2.01 -8.19
N THR A 198 14.63 2.72 -7.48
CA THR A 198 14.22 3.51 -6.31
C THR A 198 13.43 4.74 -6.73
N GLN A 199 12.27 4.91 -6.11
CA GLN A 199 11.41 6.09 -6.30
C GLN A 199 12.10 7.35 -5.76
N SER A 200 11.84 8.51 -6.37
CA SER A 200 12.44 9.79 -5.99
C SER A 200 12.21 10.12 -4.50
N SER A 201 11.01 9.92 -3.99
CA SER A 201 10.67 10.17 -2.58
C SER A 201 11.49 9.32 -1.61
N THR A 202 11.74 8.05 -1.95
CA THR A 202 12.58 7.16 -1.15
C THR A 202 14.04 7.58 -1.22
N ARG A 203 14.54 7.95 -2.42
CA ARG A 203 15.88 8.45 -2.61
C ARG A 203 16.13 9.71 -1.78
N THR A 204 15.20 10.66 -1.81
CA THR A 204 15.27 11.87 -0.97
C THR A 204 15.33 11.53 0.52
N ARG A 205 14.50 10.60 1.00
CA ARG A 205 14.52 10.16 2.40
C ARG A 205 15.84 9.52 2.79
N MET A 206 16.41 8.67 1.92
CA MET A 206 17.76 8.10 2.15
C MET A 206 18.83 9.19 2.22
N GLY A 207 18.72 10.23 1.39
CA GLY A 207 19.60 11.39 1.45
C GLY A 207 19.59 12.08 2.82
N TYR A 208 18.43 12.23 3.44
CA TYR A 208 18.33 12.75 4.81
C TYR A 208 19.00 11.84 5.84
N TYR A 209 18.81 10.52 5.75
CA TYR A 209 19.46 9.58 6.66
C TYR A 209 21.00 9.62 6.51
N LEU A 210 21.49 9.69 5.27
CA LEU A 210 22.94 9.82 5.03
C LEU A 210 23.48 11.15 5.57
N ALA A 211 22.79 12.26 5.40
CA ALA A 211 23.19 13.55 5.97
C ALA A 211 23.26 13.51 7.50
N GLN A 212 22.30 12.83 8.13
CA GLN A 212 22.30 12.60 9.59
C GLN A 212 23.53 11.78 10.01
N LEU A 213 23.82 10.66 9.33
CA LEU A 213 24.98 9.83 9.60
C LEU A 213 26.30 10.62 9.50
N VAL A 214 26.42 11.48 8.48
CA VAL A 214 27.60 12.35 8.32
C VAL A 214 27.72 13.33 9.48
N SER A 215 26.64 13.91 9.95
CA SER A 215 26.64 14.83 11.10
C SER A 215 27.06 14.14 12.41
N GLU A 216 26.85 12.83 12.52
CA GLU A 216 27.24 12.01 13.67
C GLU A 216 28.63 11.39 13.54
N GLY A 217 29.37 11.75 12.48
CA GLY A 217 30.75 11.31 12.26
C GLY A 217 30.88 9.98 11.52
N ALA A 218 29.78 9.47 10.94
CA ALA A 218 29.88 8.35 10.02
C ALA A 218 30.64 8.80 8.76
N GLY A 219 31.91 8.43 8.70
CA GLY A 219 32.64 8.38 7.45
C GLY A 219 33.10 9.67 6.83
N ALA A 220 34.03 10.33 7.47
CA ALA A 220 34.95 11.24 6.75
C ALA A 220 35.77 10.52 5.64
N LYS A 221 35.56 9.22 5.40
CA LYS A 221 36.36 8.41 4.48
C LYS A 221 35.62 7.77 3.29
N THR A 222 34.31 7.78 3.22
CA THR A 222 33.58 7.05 2.15
C THR A 222 32.38 7.76 1.55
N VAL A 223 32.05 8.97 1.98
CA VAL A 223 31.02 9.73 1.25
C VAL A 223 31.68 10.28 0.00
N ASN A 224 31.27 9.79 -1.16
CA ASN A 224 31.44 10.54 -2.38
C ASN A 224 30.69 11.87 -2.15
N ALA A 225 31.43 12.90 -1.77
CA ALA A 225 30.89 14.24 -1.48
C ALA A 225 30.06 14.76 -2.70
N ASP A 226 30.42 14.27 -3.89
CA ASP A 226 29.69 14.54 -5.14
C ASP A 226 28.29 13.91 -5.18
N ALA A 227 28.09 12.72 -4.60
CA ALA A 227 26.77 12.08 -4.56
C ALA A 227 25.83 12.76 -3.54
N ALA A 228 26.36 13.15 -2.37
CA ALA A 228 25.59 13.91 -1.40
C ALA A 228 25.28 15.34 -1.91
N ALA A 229 26.24 15.98 -2.57
CA ALA A 229 26.05 17.29 -3.19
C ALA A 229 25.02 17.25 -4.35
N SER A 230 25.05 16.19 -5.17
CA SER A 230 24.07 16.05 -6.27
C SER A 230 22.63 15.85 -5.79
N VAL A 231 22.44 15.12 -4.67
CA VAL A 231 21.11 14.94 -4.05
C VAL A 231 20.62 16.26 -3.44
N ILE A 232 21.53 17.02 -2.81
CA ILE A 232 21.19 18.35 -2.28
C ILE A 232 20.86 19.34 -3.42
N ASP A 233 21.62 19.31 -4.52
CA ASP A 233 21.37 20.15 -5.70
C ASP A 233 20.05 19.81 -6.38
N GLU A 234 19.69 18.51 -6.47
CA GLU A 234 18.41 18.04 -7.01
C GLU A 234 17.24 18.50 -6.10
N ILE A 235 17.41 18.45 -4.77
CA ILE A 235 16.42 18.95 -3.80
C ILE A 235 16.23 20.48 -3.92
N VAL A 236 17.33 21.21 -4.10
CA VAL A 236 17.28 22.66 -4.27
C VAL A 236 16.67 23.06 -5.60
N GLN A 237 16.90 22.31 -6.67
CA GLN A 237 16.30 22.54 -7.98
C GLN A 237 14.79 22.22 -8.01
N ASP A 238 14.37 21.17 -7.30
CA ASP A 238 12.92 20.82 -7.20
C ASP A 238 12.15 21.77 -6.26
N ALA A 239 12.86 22.41 -5.31
CA ALA A 239 12.31 23.43 -4.42
C ALA A 239 12.23 24.84 -5.04
N THR A 240 12.85 25.07 -6.20
CA THR A 240 12.69 26.34 -6.93
C THR A 240 11.45 26.26 -7.80
N PRO A 241 10.40 27.05 -7.52
CA PRO A 241 9.24 27.11 -8.40
C PRO A 241 9.69 27.65 -9.75
N SER A 242 9.49 26.86 -10.81
CA SER A 242 9.64 27.28 -12.20
C SER A 242 8.63 28.39 -12.52
N GLY A 243 8.92 29.57 -12.07
CA GLY A 243 8.19 30.78 -12.35
C GLY A 243 8.93 31.59 -13.41
N THR A 244 8.75 31.28 -14.67
CA THR A 244 9.00 32.22 -15.77
C THR A 244 7.90 33.27 -15.77
N GLY A 245 8.07 34.28 -14.91
CA GLY A 245 7.39 35.57 -15.03
C GLY A 245 8.38 36.62 -15.55
N PRO A 246 7.95 37.57 -16.37
CA PRO A 246 8.85 38.48 -17.07
C PRO A 246 9.55 39.43 -16.07
N VAL A 247 10.86 39.53 -16.23
CA VAL A 247 11.74 40.46 -15.54
C VAL A 247 11.28 41.87 -15.88
N LEU A 248 10.64 42.55 -14.93
CA LEU A 248 10.49 44.01 -14.98
C LEU A 248 11.74 44.65 -14.41
N ALA A 249 12.40 45.39 -15.27
CA ALA A 249 13.60 46.13 -15.02
C ALA A 249 13.48 47.05 -13.80
N ALA A 250 14.52 47.10 -12.99
CA ALA A 250 14.72 48.06 -11.94
C ALA A 250 15.04 49.42 -12.50
N PRO A 251 14.51 50.52 -11.97
CA PRO A 251 15.14 51.83 -12.06
C PRO A 251 15.73 52.28 -10.72
N GLY A 252 17.01 52.64 -10.78
CA GLY A 252 17.56 53.81 -10.12
C GLY A 252 17.65 53.82 -8.60
N ALA A 253 18.88 53.73 -8.16
CA ALA A 253 19.31 54.21 -6.85
C ALA A 253 19.10 55.71 -6.67
N THR A 254 18.57 56.08 -5.51
CA THR A 254 18.87 57.40 -4.86
C THR A 254 18.55 57.34 -3.36
N GLU A 255 19.58 57.50 -2.60
CA GLU A 255 19.84 58.28 -1.38
C GLU A 255 18.97 58.18 -0.11
N PRO A 256 19.56 58.37 1.06
CA PRO A 256 19.07 57.91 2.34
C PRO A 256 18.44 58.99 3.23
N ALA A 257 17.65 58.47 4.19
CA ALA A 257 17.24 59.04 5.48
C ALA A 257 16.28 60.26 5.52
N PRO A 258 15.50 60.49 6.56
CA PRO A 258 15.89 60.45 7.95
C PRO A 258 14.95 59.70 8.94
N ALA A 259 15.48 59.58 10.14
CA ALA A 259 14.89 59.02 11.32
C ALA A 259 13.74 59.84 11.92
N ALA A 260 13.04 59.16 12.80
CA ALA A 260 12.13 59.62 13.87
C ALA A 260 10.64 59.36 13.57
N GLU A 261 9.99 58.56 14.35
CA GLU A 261 9.33 58.96 15.59
C GLU A 261 8.67 57.78 16.28
N ALA A 262 8.93 57.65 17.55
CA ALA A 262 8.31 56.70 18.44
C ALA A 262 6.90 57.13 18.80
N ALA A 263 5.97 56.19 18.92
CA ALA A 263 4.90 56.19 19.91
C ALA A 263 3.66 55.40 19.45
N PRO A 264 2.76 55.04 20.34
CA PRO A 264 2.90 54.66 21.72
C PRO A 264 2.31 53.24 22.01
N ALA A 265 2.62 52.74 23.20
CA ALA A 265 2.11 51.52 23.78
C ALA A 265 0.58 51.47 23.82
N ALA A 266 0.01 50.37 23.37
CA ALA A 266 -1.39 50.01 23.61
C ALA A 266 -1.49 49.21 24.89
N GLU A 267 -2.41 49.62 25.71
CA GLU A 267 -2.84 49.19 27.02
C GLU A 267 -3.30 47.74 27.08
N PRO A 268 -3.07 46.98 28.19
CA PRO A 268 -3.54 45.60 28.30
C PRO A 268 -5.03 45.53 28.65
N ALA A 269 -5.76 44.68 27.91
CA ALA A 269 -7.16 44.35 28.18
C ALA A 269 -7.32 43.53 29.46
N PRO A 270 -8.42 43.64 30.21
CA PRO A 270 -8.58 43.07 31.54
C PRO A 270 -8.87 41.59 31.52
N ALA A 271 -8.33 40.90 32.56
CA ALA A 271 -8.53 39.54 32.88
C ALA A 271 -10.00 39.20 33.17
N THR A 272 -10.56 38.22 32.52
CA THR A 272 -11.83 37.62 32.87
C THR A 272 -11.61 36.49 33.87
N THR A 273 -12.18 36.67 35.05
CA THR A 273 -12.26 35.71 36.15
C THR A 273 -13.05 34.44 35.78
N PRO A 274 -12.68 33.26 36.25
CA PRO A 274 -13.46 32.05 36.07
C PRO A 274 -14.68 32.04 37.00
N SER A 275 -15.85 31.82 36.39
CA SER A 275 -17.12 31.61 37.08
C SER A 275 -17.17 30.23 37.72
N ALA A 276 -17.60 30.22 38.98
CA ALA A 276 -17.73 29.06 39.83
C ALA A 276 -18.77 28.05 39.33
N ALA A 277 -18.46 26.77 39.54
CA ALA A 277 -19.35 25.65 39.36
C ALA A 277 -20.46 25.65 40.46
N PRO A 278 -21.70 25.26 40.14
CA PRO A 278 -22.70 25.01 41.18
C PRO A 278 -22.55 23.58 41.75
N ALA A 279 -22.72 23.52 43.07
CA ALA A 279 -22.62 22.38 43.96
C ALA A 279 -23.63 21.27 43.63
N ALA A 280 -23.17 20.05 43.80
CA ALA A 280 -23.99 18.84 43.83
C ALA A 280 -24.85 18.79 45.09
N THR A 281 -26.13 18.53 44.93
CA THR A 281 -27.02 18.10 46.02
C THR A 281 -27.12 16.57 46.04
N PRO A 282 -27.07 15.95 47.20
CA PRO A 282 -27.31 14.50 47.33
C PRO A 282 -28.81 14.20 47.41
N SER A 283 -29.28 13.25 46.64
CA SER A 283 -30.64 12.68 46.79
C SER A 283 -30.55 11.23 47.23
N SER A 284 -30.95 11.07 48.43
CA SER A 284 -31.43 9.92 49.20
C SER A 284 -31.95 8.70 48.44
N GLU A 285 -31.43 7.57 48.86
CA GLU A 285 -32.04 6.25 48.90
C GLU A 285 -33.45 6.25 49.56
N PRO A 286 -34.37 5.35 49.17
CA PRO A 286 -34.78 4.40 50.16
C PRO A 286 -34.82 2.93 49.68
N ALA A 287 -34.61 2.10 50.66
CA ALA A 287 -34.63 0.66 50.69
C ALA A 287 -36.02 0.03 50.53
N ALA A 288 -36.00 -1.27 50.25
CA ALA A 288 -36.93 -2.35 50.57
C ALA A 288 -38.26 -2.45 49.77
N GLN A 289 -38.46 -3.45 49.02
CA GLN A 289 -39.09 -4.77 49.31
C GLN A 289 -38.84 -5.75 48.14
#